data_49e50bb4334a0735066956bb86bbe5a2
#
_entry.id   49e50bb4334a0735066956bb86bbe5a2
#
_cell.length_a   1.000
_cell.length_b   1.000
_cell.length_c   1.000
_cell.angle_alpha   90.00
_cell.angle_beta   90.00
_cell.angle_gamma   90.00
#
_symmetry.space_group_name_H-M   'P 1'
#
loop_
_entity.id
_entity.type
_entity.pdbx_description
1 polymer ?
#
loop_
_entity_poly.entity_id
_entity_poly.type
_entity_poly.pdbx_seq_one_letter_code
_entity_poly.pdbx_strand_id
1 'polypeptide(L)'
;MRNLKRALSLALAAIMLIGMMVVSASAAGFDDFSDKDEIVNKDAVSMLTTLGVINGKEDGSYFDPTGNVTRAEMAKMIATVLNQGADVDGLYVGMNTGLTDVKGHWAESYINYCYSLGIIAGRGNGKFDPAATVTGNEAAKMLLGA
;
A
#
# COMPACT_ATOMS: atom_id res chain seq x y z
N MET A 1 6.83 48.92 -4.12
CA MET A 1 7.21 47.79 -3.24
C MET A 1 6.08 47.23 -2.38
N ARG A 2 5.13 48.03 -1.89
CA ARG A 2 4.00 47.57 -1.05
C ARG A 2 3.00 46.68 -1.80
N ASN A 3 2.76 46.93 -3.08
CA ASN A 3 1.82 46.12 -3.91
C ASN A 3 2.45 44.79 -4.35
N LEU A 4 3.77 44.75 -4.56
CA LEU A 4 4.46 43.50 -4.90
C LEU A 4 4.44 42.48 -3.73
N LYS A 5 4.63 42.97 -2.49
CA LYS A 5 4.53 42.12 -1.29
C LYS A 5 3.11 41.55 -1.08
N ARG A 6 2.07 42.36 -1.37
CA ARG A 6 0.65 41.89 -1.32
C ARG A 6 0.33 40.89 -2.41
N ALA A 7 0.81 41.12 -3.65
CA ALA A 7 0.65 40.16 -4.74
C ALA A 7 1.38 38.83 -4.46
N LEU A 8 2.58 38.89 -3.89
CA LEU A 8 3.35 37.69 -3.54
C LEU A 8 2.70 36.90 -2.40
N SER A 9 2.14 37.56 -1.38
CA SER A 9 1.43 36.90 -0.28
C SER A 9 0.10 36.25 -0.74
N LEU A 10 -0.62 36.90 -1.67
CA LEU A 10 -1.83 36.33 -2.26
C LEU A 10 -1.52 35.13 -3.16
N ALA A 11 -0.43 35.18 -3.93
CA ALA A 11 0.02 34.06 -4.74
C ALA A 11 0.46 32.87 -3.87
N LEU A 12 1.17 33.12 -2.76
CA LEU A 12 1.59 32.08 -1.82
C LEU A 12 0.39 31.44 -1.11
N ALA A 13 -0.60 32.24 -0.71
CA ALA A 13 -1.84 31.73 -0.11
C ALA A 13 -2.68 30.91 -1.10
N ALA A 14 -2.72 31.32 -2.36
CA ALA A 14 -3.41 30.56 -3.42
C ALA A 14 -2.71 29.21 -3.69
N ILE A 15 -1.37 29.17 -3.70
CA ILE A 15 -0.60 27.94 -3.87
C ILE A 15 -0.79 27.02 -2.66
N MET A 16 -0.85 27.52 -1.44
CA MET A 16 -1.16 26.71 -0.25
C MET A 16 -2.59 26.16 -0.27
N LEU A 17 -3.56 26.92 -0.75
CA LEU A 17 -4.95 26.46 -0.89
C LEU A 17 -5.11 25.39 -1.99
N ILE A 18 -4.36 25.50 -3.09
CA ILE A 18 -4.35 24.48 -4.16
C ILE A 18 -3.61 23.21 -3.69
N GLY A 19 -2.58 23.35 -2.87
CA GLY A 19 -1.85 22.21 -2.28
C GLY A 19 -2.67 21.40 -1.27
N MET A 20 -3.79 21.94 -0.76
CA MET A 20 -4.71 21.20 0.12
C MET A 20 -5.84 20.47 -0.62
N MET A 21 -5.98 20.67 -1.93
CA MET A 21 -6.77 19.78 -2.78
C MET A 21 -5.91 18.61 -3.24
N VAL A 22 -5.38 17.82 -2.31
CA VAL A 22 -5.12 16.43 -2.59
C VAL A 22 -6.50 15.80 -2.80
N VAL A 23 -6.90 15.68 -4.04
CA VAL A 23 -7.91 14.69 -4.42
C VAL A 23 -7.26 13.35 -4.07
N SER A 24 -7.47 12.88 -2.84
CA SER A 24 -7.33 11.49 -2.52
C SER A 24 -8.16 10.78 -3.61
N ALA A 25 -7.52 10.05 -4.50
CA ALA A 25 -8.21 8.96 -5.16
C ALA A 25 -8.89 8.23 -4.00
N SER A 26 -10.22 8.26 -3.97
CA SER A 26 -11.00 7.69 -2.88
C SER A 26 -10.61 6.22 -2.83
N ALA A 27 -9.77 5.86 -1.87
CA ALA A 27 -9.62 4.46 -1.54
C ALA A 27 -11.04 3.97 -1.23
N ALA A 28 -11.44 2.83 -1.81
CA ALA A 28 -12.73 2.24 -1.54
C ALA A 28 -12.91 2.16 -0.02
N GLY A 29 -14.02 2.71 0.49
CA GLY A 29 -14.36 2.60 1.90
C GLY A 29 -14.89 1.20 2.20
N PHE A 30 -14.95 0.82 3.48
CA PHE A 30 -15.55 -0.45 3.90
C PHE A 30 -16.98 -0.64 3.34
N ASP A 31 -17.75 0.44 3.26
CA ASP A 31 -19.14 0.42 2.77
C ASP A 31 -19.27 0.18 1.26
N ASP A 32 -18.19 0.37 0.52
CA ASP A 32 -18.16 0.15 -0.93
C ASP A 32 -18.01 -1.34 -1.29
N PHE A 33 -17.60 -2.20 -0.34
CA PHE A 33 -17.46 -3.63 -0.59
C PHE A 33 -18.82 -4.30 -0.76
N SER A 34 -19.04 -4.93 -1.91
CA SER A 34 -20.26 -5.64 -2.27
C SER A 34 -20.49 -6.88 -1.40
N ASP A 35 -19.43 -7.45 -0.84
CA ASP A 35 -19.40 -8.63 0.01
C ASP A 35 -19.18 -8.32 1.50
N LYS A 36 -19.36 -7.06 1.91
CA LYS A 36 -19.12 -6.61 3.30
C LYS A 36 -19.89 -7.37 4.36
N ASP A 37 -21.04 -7.94 4.00
CA ASP A 37 -21.86 -8.70 4.95
C ASP A 37 -21.24 -10.06 5.30
N GLU A 38 -20.38 -10.58 4.44
CA GLU A 38 -19.63 -11.82 4.65
C GLU A 38 -18.37 -11.62 5.51
N ILE A 39 -17.97 -10.36 5.74
CA ILE A 39 -16.78 -10.02 6.53
C ILE A 39 -17.06 -10.23 8.02
N VAL A 40 -16.30 -11.13 8.64
CA VAL A 40 -16.44 -11.46 10.08
C VAL A 40 -15.89 -10.32 10.97
N ASN A 41 -14.70 -9.81 10.65
CA ASN A 41 -14.02 -8.79 11.46
C ASN A 41 -14.25 -7.39 10.86
N LYS A 42 -15.50 -6.94 10.81
CA LYS A 42 -15.91 -5.69 10.13
C LYS A 42 -15.16 -4.46 10.65
N ASP A 43 -15.00 -4.33 11.97
CA ASP A 43 -14.30 -3.18 12.56
C ASP A 43 -12.83 -3.12 12.16
N ALA A 44 -12.15 -4.27 12.14
CA ALA A 44 -10.75 -4.34 11.74
C ALA A 44 -10.56 -3.99 10.26
N VAL A 45 -11.42 -4.54 9.38
CA VAL A 45 -11.38 -4.25 7.95
C VAL A 45 -11.70 -2.79 7.68
N SER A 46 -12.72 -2.22 8.33
CA SER A 46 -13.07 -0.80 8.24
C SER A 46 -11.91 0.11 8.65
N MET A 47 -11.23 -0.21 9.75
CA MET A 47 -10.06 0.54 10.19
C MET A 47 -8.92 0.46 9.16
N LEU A 48 -8.58 -0.73 8.68
CA LEU A 48 -7.49 -0.92 7.71
C LEU A 48 -7.79 -0.27 6.35
N THR A 49 -9.06 -0.24 5.95
CA THR A 49 -9.50 0.48 4.75
C THR A 49 -9.37 1.98 4.93
N THR A 50 -9.78 2.53 6.09
CA THR A 50 -9.62 3.94 6.42
C THR A 50 -8.14 4.37 6.43
N LEU A 51 -7.25 3.48 6.85
CA LEU A 51 -5.79 3.70 6.84
C LEU A 51 -5.15 3.49 5.47
N GLY A 52 -5.92 3.13 4.44
CA GLY A 52 -5.41 2.85 3.10
C GLY A 52 -4.60 1.57 2.97
N VAL A 53 -4.60 0.71 4.00
CA VAL A 53 -3.86 -0.57 4.00
C VAL A 53 -4.57 -1.62 3.15
N ILE A 54 -5.91 -1.61 3.17
CA ILE A 54 -6.78 -2.47 2.36
C ILE A 54 -7.57 -1.58 1.41
N ASN A 55 -7.52 -1.88 0.12
CA ASN A 55 -8.22 -1.13 -0.92
C ASN A 55 -9.22 -2.00 -1.72
N GLY A 56 -9.48 -3.22 -1.26
CA GLY A 56 -10.27 -4.21 -2.00
C GLY A 56 -9.52 -4.83 -3.17
N LYS A 57 -10.20 -5.76 -3.83
CA LYS A 57 -9.75 -6.44 -5.06
C LYS A 57 -10.40 -5.82 -6.28
N GLU A 58 -9.86 -6.09 -7.44
CA GLU A 58 -10.32 -5.57 -8.73
C GLU A 58 -10.34 -4.03 -8.75
N ASP A 59 -11.50 -3.43 -8.87
CA ASP A 59 -11.73 -1.99 -8.86
C ASP A 59 -11.95 -1.42 -7.46
N GLY A 60 -11.77 -2.22 -6.41
CA GLY A 60 -12.01 -1.84 -5.02
C GLY A 60 -13.43 -2.15 -4.53
N SER A 61 -14.29 -2.75 -5.36
CA SER A 61 -15.69 -3.06 -5.01
C SER A 61 -15.87 -4.38 -4.27
N TYR A 62 -14.79 -5.15 -4.08
CA TYR A 62 -14.85 -6.51 -3.56
C TYR A 62 -13.70 -6.78 -2.58
N PHE A 63 -13.96 -7.35 -1.42
CA PHE A 63 -12.96 -7.65 -0.40
C PHE A 63 -12.43 -9.08 -0.48
N ASP A 64 -13.30 -10.07 -0.76
CA ASP A 64 -13.02 -11.49 -0.80
C ASP A 64 -12.58 -12.07 0.57
N PRO A 65 -13.49 -12.10 1.56
CA PRO A 65 -13.16 -12.50 2.94
C PRO A 65 -12.71 -13.95 3.06
N THR A 66 -13.03 -14.79 2.07
CA THR A 66 -12.65 -16.22 2.01
C THR A 66 -11.45 -16.48 1.12
N GLY A 67 -10.99 -15.47 0.40
CA GLY A 67 -9.88 -15.58 -0.52
C GLY A 67 -8.53 -15.69 0.16
N ASN A 68 -7.58 -16.24 -0.57
CA ASN A 68 -6.20 -16.31 -0.10
C ASN A 68 -5.49 -14.97 -0.33
N VAL A 69 -4.66 -14.58 0.63
CA VAL A 69 -3.75 -13.46 0.47
C VAL A 69 -2.47 -13.93 -0.20
N THR A 70 -2.04 -13.23 -1.23
CA THR A 70 -0.76 -13.49 -1.90
C THR A 70 0.40 -12.86 -1.13
N ARG A 71 1.62 -13.32 -1.39
CA ARG A 71 2.83 -12.73 -0.82
C ARG A 71 3.03 -11.28 -1.26
N ALA A 72 2.62 -10.94 -2.48
CA ALA A 72 2.66 -9.57 -2.99
C ALA A 72 1.68 -8.65 -2.25
N GLU A 73 0.44 -9.08 -2.04
CA GLU A 73 -0.56 -8.35 -1.27
C GLU A 73 -0.12 -8.14 0.18
N MET A 74 0.45 -9.17 0.81
CA MET A 74 0.99 -9.05 2.16
C MET A 74 2.13 -8.03 2.24
N ALA A 75 3.05 -8.02 1.27
CA ALA A 75 4.12 -7.03 1.21
C ALA A 75 3.57 -5.60 1.05
N LYS A 76 2.54 -5.40 0.20
CA LYS A 76 1.87 -4.11 0.06
C LYS A 76 1.25 -3.65 1.37
N MET A 77 0.47 -4.50 2.04
CA MET A 77 -0.17 -4.14 3.32
C MET A 77 0.87 -3.72 4.37
N ILE A 78 1.95 -4.47 4.51
CA ILE A 78 3.03 -4.16 5.46
C ILE A 78 3.71 -2.84 5.10
N ALA A 79 4.08 -2.64 3.83
CA ALA A 79 4.72 -1.41 3.37
C ALA A 79 3.84 -0.19 3.65
N THR A 80 2.53 -0.28 3.41
CA THR A 80 1.58 0.81 3.67
C THR A 80 1.46 1.11 5.16
N VAL A 81 1.41 0.09 6.02
CA VAL A 81 1.38 0.28 7.49
C VAL A 81 2.65 0.99 7.97
N LEU A 82 3.82 0.52 7.56
CA LEU A 82 5.10 1.09 7.97
C LEU A 82 5.29 2.53 7.48
N ASN A 83 4.69 2.85 6.34
CA ASN A 83 4.76 4.19 5.75
C ASN A 83 3.55 5.06 6.15
N GLN A 84 2.86 4.69 7.23
CA GLN A 84 1.74 5.45 7.82
C GLN A 84 0.61 5.77 6.84
N GLY A 85 0.30 4.83 5.94
CA GLY A 85 -0.73 4.97 4.91
C GLY A 85 -0.23 5.62 3.62
N ALA A 86 1.00 6.14 3.57
CA ALA A 86 1.56 6.68 2.34
C ALA A 86 1.96 5.57 1.37
N ASP A 87 1.65 5.76 0.10
CA ASP A 87 1.99 4.81 -0.95
C ASP A 87 3.47 4.88 -1.31
N VAL A 88 4.10 3.71 -1.47
CA VAL A 88 5.49 3.60 -1.92
C VAL A 88 5.59 3.15 -3.38
N ASP A 89 4.47 3.07 -4.10
CA ASP A 89 4.47 2.66 -5.50
C ASP A 89 5.41 3.54 -6.34
N GLY A 90 6.16 2.89 -7.23
CA GLY A 90 7.15 3.55 -8.07
C GLY A 90 8.44 4.00 -7.38
N LEU A 91 8.51 4.08 -6.04
CA LEU A 91 9.66 4.64 -5.34
C LEU A 91 10.86 3.69 -5.24
N TYR A 92 10.62 2.38 -5.23
CA TYR A 92 11.64 1.35 -5.04
C TYR A 92 11.79 0.43 -6.26
N VAL A 93 11.38 0.90 -7.43
CA VAL A 93 11.51 0.16 -8.70
C VAL A 93 12.98 0.06 -9.09
N GLY A 94 13.39 -1.09 -9.63
CA GLY A 94 14.74 -1.31 -10.14
C GLY A 94 15.82 -1.53 -9.08
N MET A 95 15.46 -1.71 -7.81
CA MET A 95 16.42 -2.09 -6.77
C MET A 95 17.03 -3.47 -7.06
N ASN A 96 18.34 -3.59 -6.83
CA ASN A 96 19.03 -4.87 -6.97
C ASN A 96 18.88 -5.69 -5.67
N THR A 97 17.79 -6.41 -5.55
CA THR A 97 17.50 -7.30 -4.42
C THR A 97 17.95 -8.75 -4.67
N GLY A 98 18.37 -9.06 -5.89
CA GLY A 98 18.64 -10.43 -6.33
C GLY A 98 17.36 -11.27 -6.55
N LEU A 99 16.16 -10.69 -6.40
CA LEU A 99 14.89 -11.34 -6.65
C LEU A 99 14.52 -11.21 -8.13
N THR A 100 14.56 -12.32 -8.86
CA THR A 100 14.46 -12.30 -10.32
C THR A 100 13.03 -12.25 -10.87
N ASP A 101 12.03 -12.50 -10.03
CA ASP A 101 10.61 -12.56 -10.37
C ASP A 101 9.80 -11.36 -9.86
N VAL A 102 10.49 -10.34 -9.35
CA VAL A 102 9.85 -9.13 -8.79
C VAL A 102 9.89 -7.98 -9.81
N LYS A 103 10.90 -7.94 -10.66
CA LYS A 103 11.08 -6.87 -11.65
C LYS A 103 9.90 -6.79 -12.62
N GLY A 104 9.29 -5.61 -12.71
CA GLY A 104 8.12 -5.36 -13.55
C GLY A 104 6.80 -5.91 -12.98
N HIS A 105 6.82 -6.51 -11.80
CA HIS A 105 5.60 -6.91 -11.10
C HIS A 105 4.93 -5.67 -10.46
N TRP A 106 3.61 -5.61 -10.41
CA TRP A 106 2.88 -4.48 -9.82
C TRP A 106 3.30 -4.16 -8.37
N ALA A 107 3.71 -5.17 -7.61
CA ALA A 107 4.16 -5.02 -6.24
C ALA A 107 5.67 -4.82 -6.09
N GLU A 108 6.41 -4.56 -7.16
CA GLU A 108 7.88 -4.43 -7.13
C GLU A 108 8.35 -3.45 -6.05
N SER A 109 7.78 -2.25 -6.01
CA SER A 109 8.16 -1.23 -5.03
C SER A 109 7.92 -1.67 -3.59
N TYR A 110 6.78 -2.26 -3.30
CA TYR A 110 6.42 -2.74 -1.96
C TYR A 110 7.33 -3.88 -1.50
N ILE A 111 7.60 -4.84 -2.39
CA ILE A 111 8.50 -5.97 -2.12
C ILE A 111 9.92 -5.45 -1.88
N ASN A 112 10.44 -4.59 -2.75
CA ASN A 112 11.76 -4.03 -2.62
C ASN A 112 11.91 -3.18 -1.34
N TYR A 113 10.90 -2.40 -0.98
CA TYR A 113 10.86 -1.64 0.26
C TYR A 113 10.96 -2.57 1.49
N CYS A 114 10.07 -3.56 1.60
CA CYS A 114 10.10 -4.51 2.71
C CYS A 114 11.39 -5.36 2.74
N TYR A 115 11.95 -5.68 1.57
CA TYR A 115 13.23 -6.38 1.47
C TYR A 115 14.39 -5.52 1.99
N SER A 116 14.42 -4.23 1.65
CA SER A 116 15.45 -3.30 2.12
C SER A 116 15.47 -3.13 3.63
N LEU A 117 14.31 -3.29 4.27
CA LEU A 117 14.16 -3.26 5.73
C LEU A 117 14.43 -4.62 6.40
N GLY A 118 14.67 -5.68 5.62
CA GLY A 118 14.92 -7.02 6.15
C GLY A 118 13.65 -7.75 6.65
N ILE A 119 12.46 -7.20 6.37
CA ILE A 119 11.16 -7.74 6.81
C ILE A 119 10.80 -9.00 6.03
N ILE A 120 11.11 -9.00 4.74
CA ILE A 120 10.85 -10.13 3.85
C ILE A 120 12.13 -10.70 3.28
N ALA A 121 12.06 -11.96 2.90
CA ALA A 121 13.14 -12.66 2.20
C ALA A 121 12.54 -13.48 1.05
N GLY A 122 13.40 -13.85 0.10
CA GLY A 122 13.04 -14.81 -0.94
C GLY A 122 12.81 -16.21 -0.39
N ARG A 123 12.21 -17.07 -1.22
CA ARG A 123 12.01 -18.51 -0.95
C ARG A 123 13.21 -19.37 -1.38
N GLY A 124 14.30 -18.75 -1.77
CA GLY A 124 15.48 -19.38 -2.34
C GLY A 124 15.59 -19.20 -3.85
N ASN A 125 16.74 -19.54 -4.41
CA ASN A 125 17.01 -19.46 -5.86
C ASN A 125 16.72 -18.09 -6.51
N GLY A 126 16.82 -17.01 -5.73
CA GLY A 126 16.50 -15.66 -6.20
C GLY A 126 15.02 -15.42 -6.50
N LYS A 127 14.12 -16.15 -5.87
CA LYS A 127 12.67 -16.04 -6.06
C LYS A 127 11.97 -15.50 -4.82
N PHE A 128 11.01 -14.62 -5.03
CA PHE A 128 10.07 -14.15 -4.02
C PHE A 128 8.74 -14.89 -4.09
N ASP A 129 8.33 -15.31 -5.27
CA ASP A 129 7.03 -15.91 -5.61
C ASP A 129 5.85 -14.97 -5.27
N PRO A 130 5.73 -13.79 -5.91
CA PRO A 130 4.75 -12.76 -5.52
C PRO A 130 3.30 -13.24 -5.57
N ALA A 131 2.95 -14.05 -6.57
CA ALA A 131 1.60 -14.57 -6.77
C ALA A 131 1.25 -15.79 -5.88
N ALA A 132 2.23 -16.36 -5.19
CA ALA A 132 1.95 -17.49 -4.32
C ALA A 132 1.18 -17.05 -3.07
N THR A 133 0.26 -17.88 -2.61
CA THR A 133 -0.42 -17.70 -1.32
C THR A 133 0.61 -17.61 -0.19
N VAL A 134 0.47 -16.59 0.65
CA VAL A 134 1.26 -16.48 1.87
C VAL A 134 0.80 -17.52 2.89
N THR A 135 1.71 -18.30 3.45
CA THR A 135 1.37 -19.22 4.53
C THR A 135 1.27 -18.48 5.87
N GLY A 136 0.53 -19.04 6.83
CA GLY A 136 0.42 -18.45 8.17
C GLY A 136 1.77 -18.21 8.84
N ASN A 137 2.74 -19.12 8.67
CA ASN A 137 4.10 -18.97 9.19
C ASN A 137 4.86 -17.82 8.49
N GLU A 138 4.70 -17.68 7.18
CA GLU A 138 5.31 -16.58 6.43
C GLU A 138 4.70 -15.23 6.83
N ALA A 139 3.36 -15.17 6.93
CA ALA A 139 2.66 -13.97 7.37
C ALA A 139 3.11 -13.54 8.77
N ALA A 140 3.16 -14.48 9.72
CA ALA A 140 3.64 -14.21 11.07
C ALA A 140 5.09 -13.69 11.08
N LYS A 141 5.99 -14.31 10.29
CA LYS A 141 7.37 -13.86 10.17
C LYS A 141 7.48 -12.44 9.60
N MET A 142 6.70 -12.14 8.57
CA MET A 142 6.66 -10.82 7.96
C MET A 142 6.13 -9.75 8.93
N LEU A 143 5.07 -10.06 9.68
CA LEU A 143 4.50 -9.15 10.69
C LEU A 143 5.41 -8.92 11.89
N LEU A 144 6.18 -9.93 12.31
CA LEU A 144 7.14 -9.79 13.42
C LEU A 144 8.41 -9.03 13.01
N GLY A 145 8.69 -8.95 11.71
CA GLY A 145 9.81 -8.21 11.17
C GLY A 145 9.49 -6.73 10.89
N ALA A 146 8.20 -6.39 10.89
CA ALA A 146 7.72 -5.04 10.64
C ALA A 146 7.63 -4.22 11.93
#